data_ffb727fc62edfbb7e942c411de01994d
#
_entry.id   ffb727fc62edfbb7e942c411de01994d
#
_cell.length_a   1.000
_cell.length_b   1.000
_cell.length_c   1.000
_cell.angle_alpha   90.00
_cell.angle_beta   90.00
_cell.angle_gamma   90.00
#
_symmetry.space_group_name_H-M   'P 1'
#
loop_
_entity.id
_entity.type
_entity.pdbx_description
1 polymer ?
#
loop_
_entity_poly.entity_id
_entity_poly.type
_entity_poly.pdbx_seq_one_letter_code
_entity_poly.pdbx_strand_id
1 'polypeptide(L)'
;MTTSIRAATLVAALLVAGDAAAQGMLLDFAADKVIKKYQSSSCDELKALKGEPPSEKEKMAIDFLRDDAQARKAFIDKIAAPVLNKMFECGLIP
;
A
#
# COMPACT_ATOMS: atom_id res chain seq x y z
N MET A 1 -0.98 -18.73 -39.10
CA MET A 1 0.20 -18.87 -38.24
C MET A 1 0.74 -17.53 -37.80
N THR A 2 0.90 -16.55 -38.70
CA THR A 2 1.37 -15.21 -38.36
C THR A 2 0.45 -14.48 -37.36
N THR A 3 -0.85 -14.70 -37.50
CA THR A 3 -1.86 -14.10 -36.60
C THR A 3 -1.74 -14.64 -35.18
N SER A 4 -1.41 -15.94 -35.02
CA SER A 4 -1.25 -16.56 -33.71
C SER A 4 -0.05 -15.98 -32.95
N ILE A 5 1.06 -15.74 -33.66
CA ILE A 5 2.28 -15.16 -33.10
C ILE A 5 2.03 -13.74 -32.62
N ARG A 6 1.31 -12.94 -33.42
CA ARG A 6 0.94 -11.57 -33.05
C ARG A 6 0.03 -11.53 -31.82
N ALA A 7 -0.94 -12.45 -31.77
CA ALA A 7 -1.83 -12.56 -30.63
C ALA A 7 -1.07 -12.92 -29.34
N ALA A 8 -0.12 -13.86 -29.44
CA ALA A 8 0.70 -14.24 -28.30
C ALA A 8 1.56 -13.08 -27.79
N THR A 9 2.14 -12.29 -28.69
CA THR A 9 2.93 -11.11 -28.33
C THR A 9 2.07 -10.06 -27.64
N LEU A 10 0.87 -9.81 -28.13
CA LEU A 10 -0.06 -8.86 -27.53
C LEU A 10 -0.49 -9.31 -26.12
N VAL A 11 -0.77 -10.58 -25.95
CA VAL A 11 -1.14 -11.13 -24.63
C VAL A 11 0.00 -10.97 -23.63
N ALA A 12 1.24 -11.26 -24.06
CA ALA A 12 2.41 -11.05 -23.20
C ALA A 12 2.58 -9.60 -22.78
N ALA A 13 2.41 -8.65 -23.72
CA ALA A 13 2.49 -7.22 -23.42
C ALA A 13 1.38 -6.77 -22.44
N LEU A 14 0.16 -7.28 -22.62
CA LEU A 14 -0.95 -6.99 -21.71
C LEU A 14 -0.71 -7.54 -20.31
N LEU A 15 -0.11 -8.73 -20.18
CA LEU A 15 0.22 -9.30 -18.88
C LEU A 15 1.24 -8.45 -18.14
N VAL A 16 2.28 -7.96 -18.80
CA VAL A 16 3.28 -7.08 -18.20
C VAL A 16 2.66 -5.77 -17.76
N ALA A 17 1.83 -5.16 -18.61
CA ALA A 17 1.12 -3.94 -18.27
C ALA A 17 0.10 -4.19 -17.14
N GLY A 18 -0.56 -5.35 -17.14
CA GLY A 18 -1.49 -5.75 -16.09
C GLY A 18 -0.82 -5.90 -14.75
N ASP A 19 0.38 -6.48 -14.70
CA ASP A 19 1.13 -6.63 -13.45
C ASP A 19 1.51 -5.29 -12.85
N ALA A 20 2.01 -4.36 -13.66
CA ALA A 20 2.36 -3.02 -13.21
C ALA A 20 1.12 -2.27 -12.71
N ALA A 21 0.00 -2.35 -13.44
CA ALA A 21 -1.26 -1.74 -13.04
C ALA A 21 -1.81 -2.37 -11.76
N ALA A 22 -1.72 -3.71 -11.64
CA ALA A 22 -2.17 -4.44 -10.45
C ALA A 22 -1.37 -4.05 -9.22
N GLN A 23 -0.05 -3.89 -9.33
CA GLN A 23 0.80 -3.42 -8.23
C GLN A 23 0.42 -2.01 -7.79
N GLY A 24 0.19 -1.10 -8.73
CA GLY A 24 -0.26 0.25 -8.43
C GLY A 24 -1.61 0.27 -7.73
N MET A 25 -2.56 -0.54 -8.20
CA MET A 25 -3.89 -0.67 -7.58
C MET A 25 -3.80 -1.26 -6.18
N LEU A 26 -2.93 -2.25 -5.96
CA LEU A 26 -2.73 -2.86 -4.64
C LEU A 26 -2.13 -1.84 -3.66
N LEU A 27 -1.17 -1.04 -4.10
CA LEU A 27 -0.60 0.02 -3.28
C LEU A 27 -1.64 1.07 -2.91
N ASP A 28 -2.46 1.49 -3.87
CA ASP A 28 -3.53 2.46 -3.63
C ASP A 28 -4.55 1.91 -2.65
N PHE A 29 -4.93 0.66 -2.82
CA PHE A 29 -5.89 -0.01 -1.95
C PHE A 29 -5.35 -0.13 -0.52
N ALA A 30 -4.08 -0.53 -0.38
CA ALA A 30 -3.44 -0.62 0.93
C ALA A 30 -3.32 0.74 1.61
N ALA A 31 -2.95 1.78 0.85
CA ALA A 31 -2.88 3.15 1.37
C ALA A 31 -4.24 3.63 1.85
N ASP A 32 -5.29 3.41 1.05
CA ASP A 32 -6.65 3.80 1.42
C ASP A 32 -7.11 3.10 2.70
N LYS A 33 -6.78 1.83 2.88
CA LYS A 33 -7.09 1.08 4.10
C LYS A 33 -6.40 1.67 5.31
N VAL A 34 -5.13 2.01 5.20
CA VAL A 34 -4.37 2.63 6.29
C VAL A 34 -4.99 3.98 6.65
N ILE A 35 -5.28 4.80 5.66
CA ILE A 35 -5.88 6.12 5.87
C ILE A 35 -7.23 6.00 6.58
N LYS A 36 -8.11 5.12 6.10
CA LYS A 36 -9.42 4.90 6.70
C LYS A 36 -9.30 4.39 8.13
N LYS A 37 -8.37 3.48 8.39
CA LYS A 37 -8.14 2.96 9.73
C LYS A 37 -7.75 4.07 10.70
N TYR A 38 -6.82 4.92 10.31
CA TYR A 38 -6.40 6.04 11.14
C TYR A 38 -7.52 7.06 11.35
N GLN A 39 -8.27 7.38 10.31
CA GLN A 39 -9.36 8.35 10.39
C GLN A 39 -10.53 7.86 11.22
N SER A 40 -10.85 6.58 11.17
CA SER A 40 -11.99 5.99 11.88
C SER A 40 -11.65 5.49 13.28
N SER A 41 -10.38 5.37 13.64
CA SER A 41 -9.96 4.89 14.96
C SER A 41 -9.90 6.03 15.97
N SER A 42 -10.23 5.74 17.23
CA SER A 42 -10.04 6.69 18.32
C SER A 42 -8.54 6.79 18.67
N CYS A 43 -8.18 7.84 19.40
CA CYS A 43 -6.80 7.98 19.85
C CYS A 43 -6.37 6.82 20.74
N ASP A 44 -7.26 6.32 21.60
CA ASP A 44 -6.97 5.18 22.46
C ASP A 44 -6.74 3.90 21.66
N GLU A 45 -7.54 3.67 20.61
CA GLU A 45 -7.36 2.53 19.72
C GLU A 45 -6.01 2.58 19.00
N LEU A 46 -5.61 3.77 18.53
CA LEU A 46 -4.32 3.94 17.86
C LEU A 46 -3.15 3.71 18.81
N LYS A 47 -3.27 4.15 20.06
CA LYS A 47 -2.25 3.90 21.09
C LYS A 47 -2.12 2.40 21.38
N ALA A 48 -3.24 1.69 21.43
CA ALA A 48 -3.26 0.24 21.63
C ALA A 48 -2.59 -0.50 20.48
N LEU A 49 -2.81 -0.07 19.24
CA LEU A 49 -2.19 -0.68 18.04
C LEU A 49 -0.67 -0.60 18.07
N LYS A 50 -0.10 0.42 18.70
CA LYS A 50 1.34 0.61 18.77
C LYS A 50 2.07 -0.54 19.46
N GLY A 51 1.38 -1.26 20.35
CA GLY A 51 1.95 -2.41 21.06
C GLY A 51 1.62 -3.77 20.43
N GLU A 52 0.82 -3.80 19.37
CA GLU A 52 0.42 -5.04 18.74
C GLU A 52 1.40 -5.47 17.65
N PRO A 53 1.74 -6.77 17.54
CA PRO A 53 2.54 -7.25 16.44
C PRO A 53 1.77 -7.15 15.13
N PRO A 54 2.45 -6.91 13.99
CA PRO A 54 1.78 -6.84 12.69
C PRO A 54 1.17 -8.20 12.29
N SER A 55 0.02 -8.14 11.61
CA SER A 55 -0.61 -9.34 11.04
C SER A 55 0.24 -9.92 9.91
N GLU A 56 -0.06 -11.14 9.46
CA GLU A 56 0.64 -11.76 8.34
C GLU A 56 0.57 -10.90 7.06
N LYS A 57 -0.60 -10.32 6.79
CA LYS A 57 -0.78 -9.43 5.63
C LYS A 57 0.05 -8.16 5.76
N GLU A 58 0.11 -7.60 6.96
CA GLU A 58 0.92 -6.42 7.23
C GLU A 58 2.40 -6.72 7.07
N LYS A 59 2.87 -7.88 7.54
CA LYS A 59 4.25 -8.32 7.37
C LYS A 59 4.62 -8.44 5.90
N MET A 60 3.74 -9.04 5.10
CA MET A 60 3.98 -9.17 3.66
C MET A 60 4.08 -7.80 2.99
N ALA A 61 3.21 -6.88 3.35
CA ALA A 61 3.24 -5.52 2.82
C ALA A 61 4.51 -4.78 3.25
N ILE A 62 4.92 -4.91 4.49
CA ILE A 62 6.14 -4.27 5.02
C ILE A 62 7.36 -4.83 4.31
N ASP A 63 7.44 -6.15 4.12
CA ASP A 63 8.56 -6.78 3.43
C ASP A 63 8.65 -6.31 1.98
N PHE A 64 7.51 -6.24 1.29
CA PHE A 64 7.45 -5.72 -0.07
C PHE A 64 7.95 -4.27 -0.15
N LEU A 65 7.47 -3.42 0.74
CA LEU A 65 7.85 -2.01 0.76
C LEU A 65 9.31 -1.81 1.18
N ARG A 66 9.84 -2.71 1.99
CA ARG A 66 11.26 -2.67 2.39
C ARG A 66 12.17 -2.96 1.20
N ASP A 67 11.77 -3.90 0.35
CA ASP A 67 12.58 -4.32 -0.80
C ASP A 67 12.43 -3.40 -2.01
N ASP A 68 11.33 -2.65 -2.11
CA ASP A 68 11.05 -1.75 -3.23
C ASP A 68 10.98 -0.30 -2.74
N ALA A 69 12.07 0.42 -2.94
CA ALA A 69 12.18 1.82 -2.48
C ALA A 69 11.21 2.76 -3.20
N GLN A 70 10.92 2.53 -4.47
CA GLN A 70 9.98 3.36 -5.22
C GLN A 70 8.55 3.14 -4.76
N ALA A 71 8.16 1.90 -4.56
CA ALA A 71 6.83 1.55 -4.02
C ALA A 71 6.66 2.11 -2.61
N ARG A 72 7.71 2.00 -1.78
CA ARG A 72 7.69 2.54 -0.43
C ARG A 72 7.48 4.05 -0.43
N LYS A 73 8.20 4.78 -1.28
CA LYS A 73 8.07 6.23 -1.38
C LYS A 73 6.66 6.62 -1.81
N ALA A 74 6.12 5.96 -2.83
CA ALA A 74 4.77 6.22 -3.32
C ALA A 74 3.72 5.96 -2.24
N PHE A 75 3.87 4.90 -1.48
CA PHE A 75 2.98 4.56 -0.38
C PHE A 75 3.04 5.61 0.73
N ILE A 76 4.24 5.98 1.15
CA ILE A 76 4.45 7.00 2.19
C ILE A 76 3.87 8.34 1.75
N ASP A 77 4.10 8.75 0.51
CA ASP A 77 3.58 10.01 -0.03
C ASP A 77 2.05 10.06 0.04
N LYS A 78 1.38 8.93 -0.14
CA LYS A 78 -0.08 8.86 -0.07
C LYS A 78 -0.61 8.93 1.35
N ILE A 79 0.01 8.22 2.28
CA ILE A 79 -0.52 8.11 3.66
C ILE A 79 -0.03 9.22 4.58
N ALA A 80 1.06 9.91 4.23
CA ALA A 80 1.76 10.81 5.15
C ALA A 80 0.85 11.87 5.75
N ALA A 81 0.14 12.66 4.92
CA ALA A 81 -0.66 13.77 5.41
C ALA A 81 -1.80 13.32 6.34
N PRO A 82 -2.69 12.39 5.93
CA PRO A 82 -3.78 11.99 6.83
C PRO A 82 -3.31 11.23 8.06
N VAL A 83 -2.27 10.40 7.94
CA VAL A 83 -1.75 9.64 9.09
C VAL A 83 -1.06 10.57 10.07
N LEU A 84 -0.17 11.44 9.60
CA LEU A 84 0.54 12.39 10.46
C LEU A 84 -0.42 13.38 11.13
N ASN A 85 -1.41 13.89 10.42
CA ASN A 85 -2.43 14.75 11.01
C ASN A 85 -3.15 14.07 12.17
N LYS A 86 -3.53 12.81 11.99
CA LYS A 86 -4.18 12.03 13.04
C LYS A 86 -3.25 11.79 14.22
N MET A 87 -1.99 11.51 13.95
CA MET A 87 -0.98 11.31 15.00
C MET A 87 -0.77 12.59 15.83
N PHE A 88 -0.75 13.76 15.20
CA PHE A 88 -0.68 15.04 15.89
C PHE A 88 -1.92 15.28 16.74
N GLU A 89 -3.11 15.04 16.20
CA GLU A 89 -4.36 15.19 16.94
C GLU A 89 -4.40 14.31 18.18
N CYS A 90 -3.83 13.12 18.11
CA CYS A 90 -3.83 12.16 19.22
C CYS A 90 -2.64 12.30 20.16
N GLY A 91 -1.72 13.23 19.89
CA GLY A 91 -0.53 13.39 20.71
C GLY A 91 0.44 12.22 20.62
N LEU A 92 0.47 11.52 19.47
CA LEU A 92 1.37 10.38 19.24
C LEU A 92 2.75 10.84 18.74
N ILE A 93 2.88 12.08 18.34
CA ILE A 93 4.16 12.69 17.94
C ILE A 93 4.58 13.64 19.05
N PRO A 94 5.79 13.45 19.58
CA PRO A 94 6.33 14.30 20.64
C PRO A 94 6.60 15.74 20.17
#